data_1347c5dc247ad0b5f93e2f5161530f9d
#
_entry.id   1347c5dc247ad0b5f93e2f5161530f9d
#
_cell.length_a   1.000
_cell.length_b   1.000
_cell.length_c   1.000
_cell.angle_alpha   90.00
_cell.angle_beta   90.00
_cell.angle_gamma   90.00
#
_symmetry.space_group_name_H-M   'P 1'
#
loop_
_entity.id
_entity.type
_entity.pdbx_description
1 polymer ?
#
loop_
_entity_poly.entity_id
_entity_poly.type
_entity_poly.pdbx_seq_one_letter_code
_entity_poly.pdbx_strand_id
1 'polypeptide(L)'
;MCIRDRGIDAGYSAYVAAKGAMDALTRQHATEWAKHGIRVNAISPTFVRTEQAATLLAQPGFYDNLVSRIPLRRIADPDDLVGALLFFCSDASSFVTGQVLTLDGGLTATQ
;
A
#
# COMPACT_ATOMS: atom_id res chain seq x y z
N MET A 1 5.77 8.40 -1.49
CA MET A 1 6.58 7.62 -2.45
C MET A 1 6.62 6.19 -1.94
N CYS A 2 5.96 5.28 -2.63
CA CYS A 2 5.81 3.87 -2.21
C CYS A 2 6.98 3.03 -2.73
N ILE A 3 7.29 1.90 -2.08
CA ILE A 3 8.21 0.85 -2.60
C ILE A 3 7.89 0.51 -4.06
N ARG A 4 6.63 0.64 -4.47
CA ARG A 4 6.14 0.40 -5.82
C ARG A 4 6.74 1.33 -6.88
N ASP A 5 7.17 2.53 -6.49
CA ASP A 5 7.72 3.52 -7.43
C ASP A 5 9.21 3.28 -7.70
N ARG A 6 9.87 2.44 -6.93
CA ARG A 6 11.33 2.27 -6.97
C ARG A 6 11.82 1.03 -7.73
N GLY A 7 10.93 0.19 -8.25
CA GLY A 7 11.32 -1.02 -8.97
C GLY A 7 12.19 -1.94 -8.10
N ILE A 8 11.61 -2.99 -7.53
CA ILE A 8 12.25 -3.78 -6.48
C ILE A 8 13.18 -4.85 -7.07
N ASP A 9 12.92 -5.28 -8.33
CA ASP A 9 13.65 -6.38 -8.96
C ASP A 9 13.45 -6.42 -10.48
N ALA A 10 14.30 -7.14 -11.18
CA ALA A 10 14.14 -7.38 -12.61
C ALA A 10 12.86 -8.19 -12.88
N GLY A 11 12.07 -7.78 -13.88
CA GLY A 11 10.83 -8.46 -14.29
C GLY A 11 9.54 -7.87 -13.72
N TYR A 12 9.58 -6.87 -12.85
CA TYR A 12 8.39 -6.25 -12.25
C TYR A 12 7.91 -4.97 -12.97
N SER A 13 8.46 -4.61 -14.14
CA SER A 13 8.15 -3.36 -14.83
C SER A 13 6.66 -3.13 -15.03
N ALA A 14 5.92 -4.14 -15.52
CA ALA A 14 4.48 -4.03 -15.73
C ALA A 14 3.71 -3.87 -14.41
N TYR A 15 4.12 -4.57 -13.37
CA TYR A 15 3.53 -4.45 -12.04
C TYR A 15 3.73 -3.05 -11.46
N VAL A 16 4.96 -2.53 -11.52
CA VAL A 16 5.31 -1.19 -11.02
C VAL A 16 4.54 -0.12 -11.79
N ALA A 17 4.48 -0.24 -13.13
CA ALA A 17 3.71 0.67 -13.97
C ALA A 17 2.20 0.66 -13.61
N ALA A 18 1.60 -0.52 -13.44
CA ALA A 18 0.20 -0.65 -13.06
C ALA A 18 -0.08 -0.03 -11.67
N LYS A 19 0.81 -0.26 -10.69
CA LYS A 19 0.64 0.29 -9.34
C LYS A 19 0.89 1.80 -9.29
N GLY A 20 1.87 2.31 -10.03
CA GLY A 20 2.09 3.76 -10.17
C GLY A 20 0.91 4.45 -10.87
N ALA A 21 0.30 3.80 -11.86
CA ALA A 21 -0.93 4.29 -12.50
C ALA A 21 -2.10 4.40 -11.51
N MET A 22 -2.26 3.44 -10.59
CA MET A 22 -3.30 3.50 -9.54
C MET A 22 -3.11 4.71 -8.62
N ASP A 23 -1.88 5.02 -8.23
CA ASP A 23 -1.59 6.19 -7.39
C ASP A 23 -1.88 7.50 -8.15
N ALA A 24 -1.54 7.57 -9.44
CA ALA A 24 -1.85 8.70 -10.30
C ALA A 24 -3.36 8.88 -10.50
N LEU A 25 -4.08 7.78 -10.78
CA LEU A 25 -5.55 7.79 -10.91
C LEU A 25 -6.24 8.21 -9.62
N THR A 26 -5.76 7.78 -8.46
CA THR A 26 -6.31 8.20 -7.16
C THR A 26 -6.31 9.73 -7.04
N ARG A 27 -5.20 10.37 -7.37
CA ARG A 27 -5.09 11.84 -7.35
C ARG A 27 -5.96 12.50 -8.40
N GLN A 28 -5.99 11.96 -9.62
CA GLN A 28 -6.79 12.51 -10.70
C GLN A 28 -8.30 12.43 -10.41
N HIS A 29 -8.78 11.25 -10.00
CA HIS A 29 -10.19 11.09 -9.65
C HIS A 29 -10.58 11.92 -8.42
N ALA A 30 -9.70 12.06 -7.44
CA ALA A 30 -9.92 12.94 -6.30
C ALA A 30 -10.21 14.38 -6.76
N THR A 31 -9.45 14.87 -7.75
CA THR A 31 -9.64 16.22 -8.30
C THR A 31 -10.93 16.33 -9.12
N GLU A 32 -11.18 15.36 -10.00
CA GLU A 32 -12.34 15.40 -10.92
C GLU A 32 -13.67 15.26 -10.18
N TRP A 33 -13.72 14.41 -9.14
CA TRP A 33 -14.95 14.04 -8.47
C TRP A 33 -15.24 14.83 -7.19
N ALA A 34 -14.29 15.65 -6.73
CA ALA A 34 -14.48 16.51 -5.57
C ALA A 34 -15.71 17.42 -5.68
N LYS A 35 -16.00 17.94 -6.87
CA LYS A 35 -17.20 18.75 -7.15
C LYS A 35 -18.52 18.01 -6.93
N HIS A 36 -18.48 16.68 -6.88
CA HIS A 36 -19.63 15.83 -6.60
C HIS A 36 -19.65 15.33 -5.15
N GLY A 37 -18.77 15.84 -4.28
CA GLY A 37 -18.65 15.40 -2.90
C GLY A 37 -18.01 14.02 -2.74
N ILE A 38 -17.39 13.49 -3.79
CA ILE A 38 -16.75 12.17 -3.77
C ILE A 38 -15.27 12.33 -3.38
N ARG A 39 -14.87 11.59 -2.36
CA ARG A 39 -13.48 11.47 -1.93
C ARG A 39 -12.86 10.19 -2.51
N VAL A 40 -11.65 10.28 -2.99
CA VAL A 40 -10.90 9.15 -3.56
C VAL A 40 -9.55 9.06 -2.88
N ASN A 41 -9.31 7.97 -2.19
CA ASN A 41 -8.05 7.69 -1.52
C ASN A 41 -7.63 6.25 -1.79
N ALA A 42 -6.37 5.93 -1.56
CA ALA A 42 -5.83 4.59 -1.70
C ALA A 42 -5.09 4.17 -0.43
N ILE A 43 -5.07 2.87 -0.17
CA ILE A 43 -4.14 2.25 0.77
C ILE A 43 -3.05 1.52 0.00
N SER A 44 -1.83 1.60 0.49
CA SER A 44 -0.65 1.00 -0.12
C SER A 44 0.06 0.11 0.89
N PRO A 45 -0.45 -1.11 1.11
CA PRO A 45 0.23 -2.04 2.00
C PRO A 45 1.50 -2.59 1.36
N THR A 46 2.46 -2.98 2.20
CA THR A 46 3.55 -3.85 1.80
C THR A 46 3.07 -5.30 1.74
N PHE A 47 3.89 -6.27 2.16
CA PHE A 47 3.48 -7.67 2.18
C PHE A 47 2.38 -7.91 3.21
N VAL A 48 1.27 -8.48 2.74
CA VAL A 48 0.13 -8.91 3.55
C VAL A 48 0.05 -10.43 3.49
N ARG A 49 -0.23 -11.06 4.61
CA ARG A 49 -0.41 -12.52 4.71
C ARG A 49 -1.69 -12.92 3.99
N THR A 50 -1.54 -13.34 2.75
CA THR A 50 -2.63 -13.82 1.87
C THR A 50 -2.23 -15.14 1.23
N GLU A 51 -3.19 -15.88 0.71
CA GLU A 51 -2.91 -17.10 -0.05
C GLU A 51 -1.97 -16.84 -1.23
N GLN A 52 -2.15 -15.71 -1.92
CA GLN A 52 -1.29 -15.31 -3.03
C GLN A 52 0.17 -15.09 -2.60
N ALA A 53 0.39 -14.57 -1.40
CA ALA A 53 1.73 -14.35 -0.87
C ALA A 53 2.37 -15.61 -0.27
N ALA A 54 1.57 -16.64 0.04
CA ALA A 54 2.01 -17.82 0.77
C ALA A 54 3.19 -18.54 0.11
N THR A 55 3.15 -18.73 -1.21
CA THR A 55 4.22 -19.39 -1.96
C THR A 55 5.54 -18.64 -1.86
N LEU A 56 5.52 -17.32 -1.93
CA LEU A 56 6.70 -16.49 -1.82
C LEU A 56 7.23 -16.45 -0.39
N LEU A 57 6.34 -16.34 0.59
CA LEU A 57 6.69 -16.31 2.01
C LEU A 57 7.25 -17.65 2.51
N ALA A 58 6.92 -18.76 1.84
CA ALA A 58 7.44 -20.10 2.17
C ALA A 58 8.85 -20.35 1.62
N GLN A 59 9.39 -19.46 0.79
CA GLN A 59 10.75 -19.62 0.28
C GLN A 59 11.78 -19.49 1.42
N PRO A 60 12.79 -20.39 1.50
CA PRO A 60 13.79 -20.35 2.55
C PRO A 60 14.49 -18.99 2.65
N GLY A 61 14.49 -18.39 3.85
CA GLY A 61 15.13 -17.11 4.13
C GLY A 61 14.41 -15.87 3.62
N PHE A 62 13.40 -16.00 2.76
CA PHE A 62 12.66 -14.84 2.22
C PHE A 62 11.92 -14.09 3.32
N TYR A 63 11.15 -14.81 4.15
CA TYR A 63 10.39 -14.24 5.25
C TYR A 63 11.30 -13.48 6.24
N ASP A 64 12.36 -14.13 6.69
CA ASP A 64 13.28 -13.55 7.68
C ASP A 64 14.00 -12.31 7.14
N ASN A 65 14.42 -12.35 5.87
CA ASN A 65 15.02 -11.21 5.20
C ASN A 65 14.03 -10.04 5.10
N LEU A 66 12.79 -10.31 4.68
CA LEU A 66 11.75 -9.30 4.58
C LEU A 66 11.45 -8.66 5.95
N VAL A 67 11.21 -9.48 6.96
CA VAL A 67 10.86 -9.03 8.33
C VAL A 67 12.01 -8.27 8.99
N SER A 68 13.26 -8.65 8.71
CA SER A 68 14.43 -7.92 9.23
C SER A 68 14.49 -6.46 8.79
N ARG A 69 13.90 -6.14 7.64
CA ARG A 69 13.84 -4.79 7.06
C ARG A 69 12.62 -3.98 7.51
N ILE A 70 11.61 -4.64 8.07
CA ILE A 70 10.39 -3.97 8.56
C ILE A 70 10.59 -3.60 10.05
N PRO A 71 10.54 -2.32 10.44
CA PRO A 71 10.69 -1.90 11.83
C PRO A 71 9.75 -2.59 12.80
N LEU A 72 8.48 -2.83 12.42
CA LEU A 72 7.52 -3.56 13.26
C LEU A 72 7.76 -5.08 13.32
N ARG A 73 8.82 -5.59 12.63
CA ARG A 73 9.29 -6.98 12.72
C ARG A 73 8.25 -8.05 12.39
N ARG A 74 7.29 -7.72 11.56
CA ARG A 74 6.30 -8.64 11.02
C ARG A 74 5.77 -8.17 9.67
N ILE A 75 5.18 -9.05 8.88
CA ILE A 75 4.32 -8.68 7.76
C ILE A 75 2.93 -8.31 8.25
N ALA A 76 2.16 -7.61 7.45
CA ALA A 76 0.79 -7.26 7.78
C ALA A 76 -0.13 -8.49 7.68
N ASP A 77 -1.14 -8.54 8.52
CA ASP A 77 -2.32 -9.38 8.36
C ASP A 77 -3.46 -8.55 7.74
N PRO A 78 -4.47 -9.18 7.11
CA PRO A 78 -5.60 -8.45 6.52
C PRO A 78 -6.28 -7.49 7.49
N ASP A 79 -6.37 -7.84 8.77
CA ASP A 79 -6.96 -7.01 9.81
C ASP A 79 -6.20 -5.69 10.04
N ASP A 80 -4.92 -5.64 9.77
CA ASP A 80 -4.12 -4.41 9.86
C ASP A 80 -4.58 -3.33 8.86
N LEU A 81 -5.29 -3.72 7.81
CA LEU A 81 -5.80 -2.80 6.78
C LEU A 81 -7.15 -2.20 7.15
N VAL A 82 -7.90 -2.87 8.02
CA VAL A 82 -9.30 -2.51 8.35
C VAL A 82 -9.40 -1.11 8.94
N GLY A 83 -8.50 -0.75 9.85
CA GLY A 83 -8.51 0.59 10.47
C GLY A 83 -8.36 1.73 9.46
N ALA A 84 -7.47 1.58 8.49
CA ALA A 84 -7.27 2.56 7.42
C ALA A 84 -8.49 2.64 6.49
N LEU A 85 -9.10 1.50 6.16
CA LEU A 85 -10.33 1.46 5.35
C LEU A 85 -11.47 2.15 6.08
N LEU A 86 -11.71 1.84 7.35
CA LEU A 86 -12.74 2.49 8.16
C LEU A 86 -12.52 4.00 8.28
N PHE A 87 -11.27 4.43 8.48
CA PHE A 87 -10.94 5.85 8.48
C PHE A 87 -11.34 6.51 7.17
N PHE A 88 -10.94 5.97 6.02
CA PHE A 88 -11.28 6.55 4.73
C PHE A 88 -12.78 6.48 4.38
N CYS A 89 -13.51 5.50 4.90
CA CYS A 89 -14.95 5.35 4.68
C CYS A 89 -15.82 6.16 5.64
N SER A 90 -15.23 6.80 6.65
CA SER A 90 -15.96 7.54 7.68
C SER A 90 -15.84 9.06 7.52
N ASP A 91 -16.64 9.80 8.28
CA ASP A 91 -16.58 11.26 8.35
C ASP A 91 -15.31 11.77 9.03
N ALA A 92 -14.57 10.91 9.75
CA ALA A 92 -13.26 11.25 10.31
C ALA A 92 -12.25 11.66 9.23
N SER A 93 -12.45 11.26 7.98
CA SER A 93 -11.65 11.63 6.83
C SER A 93 -12.38 12.58 5.86
N SER A 94 -13.38 13.35 6.33
CA SER A 94 -14.21 14.23 5.48
C SER A 94 -13.42 15.25 4.69
N PHE A 95 -12.23 15.64 5.15
CA PHE A 95 -11.35 16.59 4.46
C PHE A 95 -10.10 15.92 3.86
N VAL A 96 -10.16 14.59 3.64
CA VAL A 96 -9.04 13.79 3.10
C VAL A 96 -9.44 13.21 1.76
N THR A 97 -8.79 13.65 0.69
CA THR A 97 -8.94 13.11 -0.67
C THR A 97 -7.62 13.16 -1.44
N GLY A 98 -7.42 12.30 -2.40
CA GLY A 98 -6.21 12.21 -3.23
C GLY A 98 -5.00 11.62 -2.50
N GLN A 99 -5.19 11.02 -1.33
CA GLN A 99 -4.10 10.48 -0.53
C GLN A 99 -3.85 9.01 -0.81
N VAL A 100 -2.57 8.62 -0.71
CA VAL A 100 -2.13 7.23 -0.72
C VAL A 100 -1.49 6.95 0.64
N LEU A 101 -2.21 6.21 1.48
CA LEU A 101 -1.74 5.86 2.82
C LEU A 101 -0.91 4.58 2.76
N THR A 102 0.36 4.71 3.09
CA THR A 102 1.28 3.56 3.16
C THR A 102 1.10 2.80 4.48
N LEU A 103 0.92 1.49 4.38
CA LEU A 103 0.76 0.56 5.50
C LEU A 103 1.87 -0.51 5.41
N ASP A 104 3.05 -0.18 5.85
CA ASP A 104 4.27 -0.97 5.58
C ASP A 104 5.10 -1.31 6.82
N GLY A 105 4.56 -1.04 8.00
CA GLY A 105 5.27 -1.31 9.25
C GLY A 105 6.56 -0.49 9.45
N GLY A 106 6.69 0.62 8.71
CA GLY A 106 7.84 1.52 8.77
C GLY A 106 8.92 1.21 7.74
N LEU A 107 8.72 0.25 6.83
CA LEU A 107 9.72 -0.17 5.86
C LEU A 107 10.26 1.00 5.01
N THR A 108 9.39 1.90 4.55
CA THR A 108 9.82 3.06 3.74
C THR A 108 10.34 4.24 4.57
N ALA A 109 10.10 4.27 5.86
CA ALA A 109 10.60 5.31 6.75
C ALA A 109 12.10 5.17 7.06
N THR A 110 12.68 3.99 6.80
CA THR A 110 14.09 3.67 7.09
C THR A 110 14.98 3.65 5.84
N GLN A 111 14.50 4.09 4.70
CA GLN A 111 15.22 4.11 3.42
C GLN A 111 15.64 5.51 3.02
#